data_9618e00009e13432f0c70d7cd18a4d40
#
_entry.id   9618e00009e13432f0c70d7cd18a4d40
#
_cell.length_a   1.000
_cell.length_b   1.000
_cell.length_c   1.000
_cell.angle_alpha   90.00
_cell.angle_beta   90.00
_cell.angle_gamma   90.00
#
_symmetry.space_group_name_H-M   'P 1'
#
loop_
_entity.id
_entity.type
_entity.pdbx_description
1 polymer ?
#
loop_
_entity_poly.entity_id
_entity_poly.type
_entity_poly.pdbx_seq_one_letter_code
_entity_poly.pdbx_strand_id
1 'polypeptide(L)'
;MKVNSGVRIVGWLAAAGLLGAPGWAATTHDKEALAHGSSGRSSEQCARECLEGIARKYLDALVQRNPSAAPLADHVKFTENNVELRLGDGLWGTITGKGPPSTELLFADPEQGQVGFFGIVDEHGVPGYFGARLKVEDRKITEIETVINRIPPLPSGATPPPFATKTPKDLQHFAAMTETAPPAERVSRVRLIDIANGYFSTLQQNDGQLFTPFSDDCSRLENGNITAGDPSSSYVPARISCAEQFKRGAYRFDSELRARGFMLVDEERQLVLTRGFLDHNGVLTDFKLTDGTPAVSGFKTPSSLCLLELFKIRDGKIYRVETVYINVPYHMPPAWKNGD
;
A
#
# COMPACT_ATOMS: atom_id res chain seq x y z
N MET A 1 -54.33 10.99 14.21
CA MET A 1 -54.29 10.03 15.37
C MET A 1 -52.93 10.11 16.00
N LYS A 2 -52.83 10.72 17.18
CA LYS A 2 -51.62 10.88 17.98
C LYS A 2 -51.51 9.65 18.86
N VAL A 3 -50.33 9.03 18.98
CA VAL A 3 -49.96 8.18 20.11
C VAL A 3 -48.57 8.57 20.59
N ASN A 4 -48.56 9.17 21.77
CA ASN A 4 -47.39 9.39 22.62
C ASN A 4 -47.07 8.10 23.39
N SER A 5 -45.80 7.78 23.56
CA SER A 5 -45.36 6.89 24.66
C SER A 5 -43.94 7.26 25.09
N GLY A 6 -43.89 7.65 26.33
CA GLY A 6 -42.75 8.22 27.03
C GLY A 6 -41.68 7.22 27.45
N VAL A 7 -40.49 7.77 27.56
CA VAL A 7 -39.28 7.15 28.12
C VAL A 7 -39.25 7.34 29.63
N ARG A 8 -39.07 6.24 30.34
CA ARG A 8 -38.77 6.25 31.78
C ARG A 8 -37.26 6.06 32.01
N ILE A 9 -36.67 7.06 32.61
CA ILE A 9 -35.31 7.02 33.17
C ILE A 9 -35.40 6.44 34.56
N VAL A 10 -34.63 5.40 34.89
CA VAL A 10 -34.40 4.91 36.24
C VAL A 10 -32.92 5.14 36.57
N GLY A 11 -32.71 6.09 37.46
CA GLY A 11 -31.42 6.32 38.10
C GLY A 11 -31.22 5.40 39.30
N TRP A 12 -29.97 4.96 39.52
CA TRP A 12 -29.54 4.39 40.78
C TRP A 12 -28.34 5.16 41.32
N LEU A 13 -28.54 5.61 42.58
CA LEU A 13 -27.63 6.41 43.38
C LEU A 13 -26.59 5.52 44.07
N ALA A 14 -25.46 6.16 44.35
CA ALA A 14 -24.29 5.66 45.04
C ALA A 14 -24.52 5.29 46.51
N ALA A 15 -23.69 4.40 47.02
CA ALA A 15 -23.36 4.35 48.45
C ALA A 15 -21.86 4.10 48.63
N ALA A 16 -21.19 5.05 49.22
CA ALA A 16 -19.82 4.97 49.69
C ALA A 16 -19.75 4.20 51.04
N GLY A 17 -18.73 3.35 51.18
CA GLY A 17 -18.38 2.71 52.43
C GLY A 17 -16.87 2.68 52.64
N LEU A 18 -16.39 3.56 53.52
CA LEU A 18 -15.05 3.58 54.12
C LEU A 18 -14.96 2.53 55.23
N LEU A 19 -13.90 1.72 55.27
CA LEU A 19 -13.31 1.11 56.50
C LEU A 19 -12.00 0.43 56.07
N GLY A 20 -10.80 0.90 56.46
CA GLY A 20 -10.13 0.43 57.68
C GLY A 20 -8.98 -0.50 57.28
N ALA A 21 -7.73 -0.02 57.26
CA ALA A 21 -6.52 -0.84 57.18
C ALA A 21 -6.22 -1.49 58.56
N PRO A 22 -5.51 -2.64 58.58
CA PRO A 22 -4.35 -2.75 59.46
C PRO A 22 -3.08 -3.17 58.72
N GLY A 23 -1.99 -2.53 59.09
CA GLY A 23 -0.65 -2.86 58.62
C GLY A 23 -0.16 -4.22 59.15
N TRP A 24 0.66 -4.87 58.35
CA TRP A 24 1.50 -5.97 58.79
C TRP A 24 2.93 -5.82 58.25
N ALA A 25 3.83 -6.20 59.13
CA ALA A 25 5.25 -5.95 59.14
C ALA A 25 6.02 -6.61 57.98
N ALA A 26 7.11 -5.95 57.61
CA ALA A 26 8.15 -6.46 56.74
C ALA A 26 8.87 -7.67 57.39
N THR A 27 8.95 -8.77 56.70
CA THR A 27 9.96 -9.83 56.92
C THR A 27 10.87 -9.91 55.70
N THR A 28 12.12 -9.60 55.94
CA THR A 28 13.25 -9.86 55.05
C THR A 28 13.45 -11.36 54.89
N HIS A 29 13.30 -11.90 53.69
CA HIS A 29 13.89 -13.18 53.29
C HIS A 29 14.56 -13.09 51.96
N ASP A 30 15.80 -13.41 52.03
CA ASP A 30 16.81 -13.87 51.08
C ASP A 30 16.60 -13.81 49.56
N LYS A 31 17.56 -13.12 48.96
CA LYS A 31 17.88 -13.13 47.56
C LYS A 31 18.43 -14.51 47.19
N GLU A 32 17.63 -15.34 46.52
CA GLU A 32 18.17 -16.35 45.60
C GLU A 32 17.83 -15.90 44.19
N ALA A 33 18.84 -15.46 43.49
CA ALA A 33 18.82 -15.14 42.08
C ALA A 33 18.69 -16.45 41.29
N LEU A 34 17.47 -16.81 40.93
CA LEU A 34 17.23 -17.76 39.83
C LEU A 34 17.54 -17.04 38.53
N ALA A 35 18.78 -17.23 38.07
CA ALA A 35 19.18 -16.97 36.70
C ALA A 35 18.38 -17.93 35.78
N HIS A 36 17.21 -17.52 35.36
CA HIS A 36 16.57 -18.11 34.19
C HIS A 36 17.41 -17.67 32.99
N GLY A 37 18.26 -18.58 32.53
CA GLY A 37 18.89 -18.48 31.24
C GLY A 37 17.82 -18.39 30.18
N SER A 38 17.55 -17.18 29.72
CA SER A 38 16.89 -16.95 28.45
C SER A 38 17.82 -17.44 27.35
N SER A 39 17.70 -18.70 26.98
CA SER A 39 18.21 -19.19 25.70
C SER A 39 17.34 -18.52 24.62
N GLY A 40 17.47 -17.21 24.49
CA GLY A 40 17.03 -16.49 23.33
C GLY A 40 17.86 -16.97 22.13
N ARG A 41 17.31 -17.85 21.31
CA ARG A 41 17.68 -17.84 19.91
C ARG A 41 17.31 -16.45 19.43
N SER A 42 18.28 -15.56 19.36
CA SER A 42 18.22 -14.44 18.45
C SER A 42 18.22 -15.09 17.06
N SER A 43 17.01 -15.32 16.50
CA SER A 43 16.90 -15.48 15.06
C SER A 43 17.55 -14.22 14.51
N GLU A 44 18.70 -14.40 13.86
CA GLU A 44 19.44 -13.28 13.28
C GLU A 44 18.49 -12.57 12.32
N GLN A 45 18.03 -11.39 12.75
CA GLN A 45 17.00 -10.64 12.04
C GLN A 45 17.48 -10.42 10.61
N CYS A 46 16.67 -10.78 9.62
CA CYS A 46 17.03 -10.66 8.22
C CYS A 46 17.13 -9.17 7.84
N ALA A 47 18.35 -8.64 7.76
CA ALA A 47 18.64 -7.28 7.38
C ALA A 47 18.15 -6.98 5.94
N ARG A 48 18.21 -5.72 5.51
CA ARG A 48 17.78 -5.28 4.18
C ARG A 48 18.33 -6.16 3.05
N GLU A 49 19.63 -6.37 3.02
CA GLU A 49 20.29 -7.15 1.96
C GLU A 49 19.81 -8.61 1.95
N CYS A 50 19.54 -9.16 3.12
CA CYS A 50 18.96 -10.50 3.27
C CYS A 50 17.54 -10.55 2.67
N LEU A 51 16.68 -9.60 3.01
CA LEU A 51 15.30 -9.50 2.52
C LEU A 51 15.27 -9.27 1.00
N GLU A 52 16.06 -8.31 0.50
CA GLU A 52 16.17 -8.05 -0.94
C GLU A 52 16.73 -9.26 -1.69
N GLY A 53 17.69 -9.99 -1.09
CA GLY A 53 18.22 -11.24 -1.65
C GLY A 53 17.16 -12.35 -1.74
N ILE A 54 16.26 -12.44 -0.75
CA ILE A 54 15.13 -13.37 -0.76
C ILE A 54 14.14 -12.98 -1.87
N ALA A 55 13.82 -11.68 -2.01
CA ALA A 55 12.94 -11.19 -3.07
C ALA A 55 13.50 -11.49 -4.47
N ARG A 56 14.81 -11.28 -4.69
CA ARG A 56 15.48 -11.65 -5.96
C ARG A 56 15.38 -13.15 -6.26
N LYS A 57 15.62 -14.01 -5.24
CA LYS A 57 15.44 -15.47 -5.41
C LYS A 57 14.00 -15.84 -5.76
N TYR A 58 13.01 -15.18 -5.14
CA TYR A 58 11.62 -15.36 -5.48
C TYR A 58 11.34 -14.98 -6.94
N LEU A 59 11.81 -13.81 -7.39
CA LEU A 59 11.63 -13.35 -8.78
C LEU A 59 12.31 -14.28 -9.79
N ASP A 60 13.50 -14.77 -9.48
CA ASP A 60 14.21 -15.72 -10.34
C ASP A 60 13.51 -17.07 -10.41
N ALA A 61 12.98 -17.57 -9.29
CA ALA A 61 12.17 -18.78 -9.23
C ALA A 61 10.86 -18.61 -10.01
N LEU A 62 10.24 -17.45 -9.90
CA LEU A 62 9.02 -17.09 -10.64
C LEU A 62 9.27 -17.15 -12.16
N VAL A 63 10.35 -16.52 -12.66
CA VAL A 63 10.73 -16.55 -14.09
C VAL A 63 11.03 -17.97 -14.55
N GLN A 64 11.63 -18.79 -13.69
CA GLN A 64 11.85 -20.22 -13.96
C GLN A 64 10.58 -21.06 -13.91
N ARG A 65 9.46 -20.49 -13.45
CA ARG A 65 8.19 -21.19 -13.19
C ARG A 65 8.37 -22.38 -12.23
N ASN A 66 9.26 -22.21 -11.26
CA ASN A 66 9.62 -23.26 -10.32
C ASN A 66 9.51 -22.77 -8.86
N PRO A 67 8.34 -22.94 -8.22
CA PRO A 67 8.16 -22.54 -6.83
C PRO A 67 9.18 -23.18 -5.86
N SER A 68 9.66 -24.40 -6.16
CA SER A 68 10.62 -25.10 -5.29
C SER A 68 12.01 -24.42 -5.24
N ALA A 69 12.31 -23.55 -6.19
CA ALA A 69 13.56 -22.77 -6.20
C ALA A 69 13.50 -21.53 -5.31
N ALA A 70 12.29 -21.09 -4.91
CA ALA A 70 12.13 -19.98 -3.98
C ALA A 70 12.26 -20.44 -2.52
N PRO A 71 12.75 -19.58 -1.60
CA PRO A 71 12.87 -19.90 -0.19
C PRO A 71 11.51 -19.80 0.53
N LEU A 72 10.58 -20.72 0.19
CA LEU A 72 9.23 -20.75 0.72
C LEU A 72 9.15 -21.48 2.05
N ALA A 73 8.23 -21.06 2.93
CA ALA A 73 7.79 -21.82 4.09
C ALA A 73 6.89 -23.00 3.67
N ASP A 74 6.62 -23.92 4.57
CA ASP A 74 5.76 -25.10 4.30
C ASP A 74 4.31 -24.67 3.99
N HIS A 75 3.88 -23.55 4.59
CA HIS A 75 2.59 -22.92 4.34
C HIS A 75 2.81 -21.47 3.91
N VAL A 76 2.35 -21.13 2.73
CA VAL A 76 2.44 -19.78 2.16
C VAL A 76 1.05 -19.33 1.75
N LYS A 77 0.61 -18.16 2.24
CA LYS A 77 -0.56 -17.48 1.70
C LYS A 77 -0.13 -16.71 0.46
N PHE A 78 -0.66 -17.09 -0.70
CA PHE A 78 -0.38 -16.44 -1.98
C PHE A 78 -1.62 -15.84 -2.58
N THR A 79 -1.56 -14.55 -2.95
CA THR A 79 -2.61 -13.88 -3.72
C THR A 79 -2.03 -13.22 -4.96
N GLU A 80 -2.78 -13.32 -6.07
CA GLU A 80 -2.58 -12.53 -7.28
C GLU A 80 -3.85 -11.73 -7.55
N ASN A 81 -3.72 -10.41 -7.70
CA ASN A 81 -4.86 -9.54 -7.97
C ASN A 81 -6.00 -9.74 -6.96
N ASN A 82 -5.64 -9.87 -5.69
CA ASN A 82 -6.56 -10.12 -4.57
C ASN A 82 -7.28 -11.49 -4.60
N VAL A 83 -6.91 -12.41 -5.46
CA VAL A 83 -7.43 -13.77 -5.47
C VAL A 83 -6.41 -14.70 -4.84
N GLU A 84 -6.82 -15.48 -3.82
CA GLU A 84 -5.96 -16.50 -3.25
C GLU A 84 -5.80 -17.66 -4.23
N LEU A 85 -4.56 -17.99 -4.56
CA LEU A 85 -4.20 -19.00 -5.55
C LEU A 85 -3.25 -20.03 -4.93
N ARG A 86 -3.11 -21.17 -5.61
CA ARG A 86 -2.05 -22.13 -5.31
C ARG A 86 -0.73 -21.62 -5.89
N LEU A 87 0.36 -21.91 -5.19
CA LEU A 87 1.69 -21.70 -5.78
C LEU A 87 1.84 -22.51 -7.07
N GLY A 88 2.29 -21.85 -8.12
CA GLY A 88 2.35 -22.42 -9.46
C GLY A 88 1.22 -21.97 -10.40
N ASP A 89 0.12 -21.46 -9.87
CA ASP A 89 -0.97 -20.89 -10.65
C ASP A 89 -0.75 -19.40 -10.97
N GLY A 90 -1.59 -18.82 -11.81
CA GLY A 90 -1.54 -17.42 -12.22
C GLY A 90 -0.24 -17.09 -12.96
N LEU A 91 0.42 -15.98 -12.59
CA LEU A 91 1.68 -15.54 -13.19
C LEU A 91 2.77 -16.63 -13.16
N TRP A 92 2.80 -17.49 -12.15
CA TRP A 92 3.74 -18.60 -12.08
C TRP A 92 3.66 -19.55 -13.29
N GLY A 93 2.47 -19.73 -13.85
CA GLY A 93 2.25 -20.60 -15.02
C GLY A 93 2.57 -19.93 -16.35
N THR A 94 2.51 -18.60 -16.42
CA THR A 94 2.49 -17.86 -17.69
C THR A 94 3.70 -16.96 -17.93
N ILE A 95 4.45 -16.62 -16.89
CA ILE A 95 5.61 -15.72 -16.98
C ILE A 95 6.67 -16.27 -17.93
N THR A 96 7.21 -15.40 -18.78
CA THR A 96 8.29 -15.71 -19.72
C THR A 96 9.54 -14.85 -19.50
N GLY A 97 9.43 -13.81 -18.66
CA GLY A 97 10.55 -12.94 -18.35
C GLY A 97 10.21 -11.84 -17.37
N LYS A 98 11.19 -11.03 -17.04
CA LYS A 98 11.03 -9.78 -16.27
C LYS A 98 11.72 -8.64 -17.02
N GLY A 99 11.35 -7.40 -16.62
CA GLY A 99 11.95 -6.19 -17.17
C GLY A 99 13.46 -6.11 -16.87
N PRO A 100 14.16 -5.17 -17.54
CA PRO A 100 15.56 -4.92 -17.26
C PRO A 100 15.74 -4.37 -15.82
N PRO A 101 16.95 -4.51 -15.23
CA PRO A 101 17.22 -4.03 -13.86
C PRO A 101 16.88 -2.55 -13.61
N SER A 102 16.90 -1.72 -14.64
CA SER A 102 16.50 -0.30 -14.56
C SER A 102 15.02 -0.08 -14.27
N THR A 103 14.19 -1.11 -14.43
CA THR A 103 12.76 -1.07 -14.10
C THR A 103 12.44 -1.76 -12.76
N GLU A 104 13.44 -2.16 -12.00
CA GLU A 104 13.26 -2.82 -10.70
C GLU A 104 13.40 -1.81 -9.56
N LEU A 105 12.42 -1.78 -8.67
CA LEU A 105 12.46 -1.06 -7.41
C LEU A 105 12.22 -2.05 -6.26
N LEU A 106 13.26 -2.27 -5.45
CA LEU A 106 13.18 -3.05 -4.21
C LEU A 106 13.19 -2.13 -3.00
N PHE A 107 12.39 -2.46 -1.99
CA PHE A 107 12.32 -1.74 -0.72
C PHE A 107 12.04 -2.74 0.40
N ALA A 108 12.53 -2.48 1.61
CA ALA A 108 12.50 -3.47 2.67
C ALA A 108 12.24 -2.85 4.04
N ASP A 109 11.56 -3.62 4.87
CA ASP A 109 11.27 -3.36 6.28
C ASP A 109 11.88 -4.48 7.12
N PRO A 110 13.14 -4.33 7.57
CA PRO A 110 13.79 -5.34 8.39
C PRO A 110 13.11 -5.58 9.73
N GLU A 111 12.45 -4.54 10.31
CA GLU A 111 11.75 -4.65 11.59
C GLU A 111 10.60 -5.64 11.53
N GLN A 112 9.83 -5.61 10.42
CA GLN A 112 8.66 -6.47 10.24
C GLN A 112 8.92 -7.67 9.32
N GLY A 113 10.16 -7.86 8.85
CA GLY A 113 10.49 -8.94 7.92
C GLY A 113 9.75 -8.84 6.59
N GLN A 114 9.50 -7.61 6.10
CA GLN A 114 8.76 -7.37 4.86
C GLN A 114 9.70 -6.89 3.76
N VAL A 115 9.45 -7.33 2.53
CA VAL A 115 10.14 -6.82 1.35
C VAL A 115 9.14 -6.62 0.21
N GLY A 116 9.28 -5.51 -0.50
CA GLY A 116 8.45 -5.17 -1.64
C GLY A 116 9.26 -5.03 -2.92
N PHE A 117 8.56 -5.20 -4.02
CA PHE A 117 9.08 -5.06 -5.37
C PHE A 117 8.06 -4.38 -6.27
N PHE A 118 8.50 -3.39 -7.04
CA PHE A 118 7.77 -2.88 -8.20
C PHE A 118 8.65 -3.03 -9.43
N GLY A 119 8.03 -3.40 -10.56
CA GLY A 119 8.75 -3.60 -11.80
C GLY A 119 7.88 -4.10 -12.94
N ILE A 120 8.53 -4.76 -13.89
CA ILE A 120 7.89 -5.31 -15.08
C ILE A 120 8.06 -6.83 -15.11
N VAL A 121 6.99 -7.53 -15.50
CA VAL A 121 7.02 -8.95 -15.90
C VAL A 121 6.54 -9.08 -17.32
N ASP A 122 6.91 -10.18 -17.98
CA ASP A 122 6.48 -10.52 -19.33
C ASP A 122 5.73 -11.86 -19.32
N GLU A 123 4.58 -11.90 -19.99
CA GLU A 123 3.79 -13.10 -20.18
C GLU A 123 3.60 -13.32 -21.69
N HIS A 124 4.34 -14.28 -22.26
CA HIS A 124 4.28 -14.60 -23.70
C HIS A 124 4.51 -13.39 -24.62
N GLY A 125 5.41 -12.49 -24.26
CA GLY A 125 5.72 -11.28 -25.00
C GLY A 125 4.79 -10.08 -24.69
N VAL A 126 3.87 -10.22 -23.72
CA VAL A 126 3.01 -9.13 -23.24
C VAL A 126 3.55 -8.64 -21.91
N PRO A 127 4.12 -7.42 -21.85
CA PRO A 127 4.63 -6.88 -20.60
C PRO A 127 3.49 -6.38 -19.73
N GLY A 128 3.66 -6.53 -18.40
CA GLY A 128 2.74 -6.02 -17.38
C GLY A 128 3.47 -5.30 -16.26
N TYR A 129 2.83 -4.30 -15.66
CA TYR A 129 3.30 -3.68 -14.41
C TYR A 129 3.05 -4.63 -13.26
N PHE A 130 4.06 -4.84 -12.42
CA PHE A 130 4.04 -5.82 -11.37
C PHE A 130 4.45 -5.21 -10.04
N GLY A 131 3.60 -5.40 -9.02
CA GLY A 131 3.87 -5.09 -7.64
C GLY A 131 3.79 -6.36 -6.79
N ALA A 132 4.74 -6.54 -5.88
CA ALA A 132 4.76 -7.65 -4.95
C ALA A 132 5.13 -7.21 -3.54
N ARG A 133 4.51 -7.85 -2.54
CA ARG A 133 4.90 -7.82 -1.13
C ARG A 133 5.15 -9.25 -0.67
N LEU A 134 6.28 -9.46 -0.02
CA LEU A 134 6.63 -10.74 0.60
C LEU A 134 6.82 -10.52 2.10
N LYS A 135 6.26 -11.39 2.92
CA LYS A 135 6.60 -11.51 4.33
C LYS A 135 7.59 -12.64 4.51
N VAL A 136 8.62 -12.39 5.30
CA VAL A 136 9.73 -13.32 5.55
C VAL A 136 9.83 -13.56 7.04
N GLU A 137 9.76 -14.83 7.42
CA GLU A 137 9.96 -15.32 8.77
C GLU A 137 11.01 -16.44 8.70
N ASP A 138 12.01 -16.44 9.59
CA ASP A 138 13.11 -17.42 9.59
C ASP A 138 13.75 -17.61 8.20
N ARG A 139 13.94 -16.51 7.46
CA ARG A 139 14.50 -16.47 6.08
C ARG A 139 13.65 -17.24 5.05
N LYS A 140 12.40 -17.54 5.34
CA LYS A 140 11.43 -18.17 4.43
C LYS A 140 10.25 -17.24 4.19
N ILE A 141 9.73 -17.27 2.97
CA ILE A 141 8.56 -16.49 2.59
C ILE A 141 7.32 -17.19 3.13
N THR A 142 6.54 -16.50 3.96
CA THR A 142 5.27 -16.97 4.53
C THR A 142 4.06 -16.36 3.86
N GLU A 143 4.22 -15.16 3.25
CA GLU A 143 3.15 -14.48 2.53
C GLU A 143 3.65 -13.90 1.21
N ILE A 144 2.81 -13.99 0.20
CA ILE A 144 3.03 -13.40 -1.13
C ILE A 144 1.75 -12.69 -1.54
N GLU A 145 1.83 -11.37 -1.70
CA GLU A 145 0.75 -10.55 -2.21
C GLU A 145 1.22 -9.87 -3.49
N THR A 146 0.52 -10.11 -4.60
CA THR A 146 0.92 -9.57 -5.90
C THR A 146 -0.25 -8.85 -6.58
N VAL A 147 0.08 -7.76 -7.26
CA VAL A 147 -0.80 -7.06 -8.19
C VAL A 147 -0.09 -6.98 -9.53
N ILE A 148 -0.74 -7.47 -10.57
CA ILE A 148 -0.22 -7.42 -11.93
C ILE A 148 -1.22 -6.73 -12.86
N ASN A 149 -0.82 -5.59 -13.43
CA ASN A 149 -1.57 -4.90 -14.47
C ASN A 149 -1.08 -5.38 -15.84
N ARG A 150 -1.84 -6.28 -16.44
CA ARG A 150 -1.60 -6.80 -17.79
C ARG A 150 -2.12 -5.81 -18.80
N ILE A 151 -1.26 -5.38 -19.73
CA ILE A 151 -1.64 -4.44 -20.78
C ILE A 151 -1.69 -5.20 -22.10
N PRO A 152 -2.87 -5.70 -22.49
CA PRO A 152 -3.02 -6.35 -23.78
C PRO A 152 -2.71 -5.35 -24.90
N PRO A 153 -2.16 -5.83 -26.03
CA PRO A 153 -1.99 -5.00 -27.21
C PRO A 153 -3.32 -4.35 -27.60
N LEU A 154 -3.28 -3.06 -27.90
CA LEU A 154 -4.46 -2.38 -28.40
C LEU A 154 -4.85 -2.98 -29.78
N PRO A 155 -6.14 -3.12 -30.06
CA PRO A 155 -6.60 -3.47 -31.40
C PRO A 155 -6.02 -2.52 -32.45
N SER A 156 -5.76 -3.02 -33.64
CA SER A 156 -5.24 -2.20 -34.75
C SER A 156 -6.16 -0.99 -34.99
N GLY A 157 -5.57 0.22 -34.98
CA GLY A 157 -6.30 1.47 -35.15
C GLY A 157 -6.94 2.05 -33.89
N ALA A 158 -6.84 1.39 -32.74
CA ALA A 158 -7.33 1.95 -31.48
C ALA A 158 -6.40 3.05 -30.98
N THR A 159 -6.99 4.12 -30.46
CA THR A 159 -6.24 5.21 -29.80
C THR A 159 -6.01 4.85 -28.35
N PRO A 160 -4.77 4.92 -27.84
CA PRO A 160 -4.49 4.73 -26.41
C PRO A 160 -5.28 5.74 -25.56
N PRO A 161 -5.70 5.36 -24.33
CA PRO A 161 -6.26 6.33 -23.40
C PRO A 161 -5.31 7.52 -23.18
N PRO A 162 -5.82 8.74 -22.99
CA PRO A 162 -4.99 9.95 -22.89
C PRO A 162 -3.90 9.92 -21.82
N PHE A 163 -4.09 9.11 -20.77
CA PHE A 163 -3.14 8.93 -19.67
C PHE A 163 -2.16 7.75 -19.90
N ALA A 164 -2.44 6.84 -20.82
CA ALA A 164 -1.59 5.69 -21.14
C ALA A 164 -0.59 6.05 -22.23
N THR A 165 0.32 6.99 -21.94
CA THR A 165 1.28 7.52 -22.93
C THR A 165 2.57 6.70 -22.99
N LYS A 166 2.82 5.83 -22.01
CA LYS A 166 4.02 5.00 -21.90
C LYS A 166 3.67 3.52 -21.92
N THR A 167 4.58 2.72 -22.42
CA THR A 167 4.50 1.26 -22.33
C THR A 167 5.26 0.75 -21.10
N PRO A 168 4.99 -0.46 -20.60
CA PRO A 168 5.75 -1.01 -19.49
C PRO A 168 7.28 -0.98 -19.68
N LYS A 169 7.77 -1.12 -20.91
CA LYS A 169 9.20 -1.07 -21.24
C LYS A 169 9.84 0.30 -20.92
N ASP A 170 9.03 1.35 -20.87
CA ASP A 170 9.46 2.72 -20.60
C ASP A 170 9.36 3.08 -19.10
N LEU A 171 9.11 2.09 -18.23
CA LEU A 171 9.00 2.33 -16.79
C LEU A 171 10.28 2.95 -16.22
N GLN A 172 10.11 4.08 -15.59
CA GLN A 172 11.15 4.77 -14.82
C GLN A 172 10.58 5.15 -13.46
N HIS A 173 11.12 4.53 -12.42
CA HIS A 173 10.80 4.90 -11.05
C HIS A 173 11.35 6.29 -10.73
N PHE A 174 10.71 7.00 -9.80
CA PHE A 174 11.28 8.23 -9.27
C PHE A 174 12.60 7.92 -8.55
N ALA A 175 13.67 8.63 -8.91
CA ALA A 175 14.98 8.45 -8.28
C ALA A 175 14.91 8.57 -6.74
N ALA A 176 14.03 9.43 -6.24
CA ALA A 176 13.79 9.62 -4.83
C ALA A 176 13.38 8.33 -4.07
N MET A 177 12.80 7.33 -4.73
CA MET A 177 12.39 6.08 -4.07
C MET A 177 13.57 5.27 -3.52
N THR A 178 14.77 5.45 -4.08
CA THR A 178 15.99 4.76 -3.62
C THR A 178 16.85 5.60 -2.67
N GLU A 179 16.54 6.89 -2.52
CA GLU A 179 17.30 7.80 -1.66
C GLU A 179 17.07 7.48 -0.17
N THR A 180 18.16 7.33 0.57
CA THR A 180 18.16 7.19 2.02
C THR A 180 18.08 8.56 2.69
N ALA A 181 17.18 8.73 3.64
CA ALA A 181 17.09 9.97 4.43
C ALA A 181 18.18 9.99 5.51
N PRO A 182 18.84 11.14 5.73
CA PRO A 182 19.73 11.32 6.88
C PRO A 182 19.01 11.00 8.19
N PRO A 183 19.65 10.36 9.18
CA PRO A 183 18.98 9.96 10.42
C PRO A 183 18.24 11.09 11.14
N ALA A 184 18.77 12.32 11.08
CA ALA A 184 18.15 13.49 11.71
C ALA A 184 16.87 13.99 11.00
N GLU A 185 16.64 13.58 9.76
CA GLU A 185 15.48 13.96 8.94
C GLU A 185 14.40 12.87 8.92
N ARG A 186 14.69 11.69 9.49
CA ARG A 186 13.77 10.58 9.52
C ARG A 186 12.62 10.86 10.50
N VAL A 187 11.40 10.66 10.04
CA VAL A 187 10.24 10.60 10.93
C VAL A 187 9.97 9.16 11.34
N SER A 188 9.34 8.96 12.49
CA SER A 188 9.09 7.63 13.04
C SER A 188 8.13 6.81 12.17
N ARG A 189 8.21 5.48 12.29
CA ARG A 189 7.28 4.51 11.67
C ARG A 189 5.82 4.90 11.83
N VAL A 190 5.39 5.19 13.05
CA VAL A 190 4.00 5.59 13.34
C VAL A 190 3.63 6.84 12.55
N ARG A 191 4.52 7.84 12.51
CA ARG A 191 4.26 9.08 11.77
C ARG A 191 4.24 8.86 10.26
N LEU A 192 5.07 7.97 9.72
CA LEU A 192 5.04 7.60 8.31
C LEU A 192 3.70 6.97 7.93
N ILE A 193 3.19 6.04 8.76
CA ILE A 193 1.86 5.42 8.56
C ILE A 193 0.75 6.46 8.64
N ASP A 194 0.78 7.39 9.62
CA ASP A 194 -0.21 8.46 9.75
C ASP A 194 -0.25 9.34 8.50
N ILE A 195 0.92 9.70 7.96
CA ILE A 195 1.03 10.53 6.76
C ILE A 195 0.43 9.79 5.55
N ALA A 196 0.77 8.51 5.36
CA ALA A 196 0.22 7.70 4.28
C ALA A 196 -1.30 7.51 4.41
N ASN A 197 -1.80 7.27 5.63
CA ASN A 197 -3.25 7.18 5.89
C ASN A 197 -3.96 8.51 5.65
N GLY A 198 -3.30 9.63 5.98
CA GLY A 198 -3.81 10.97 5.67
C GLY A 198 -3.95 11.22 4.17
N TYR A 199 -3.05 10.67 3.33
CA TYR A 199 -3.23 10.69 1.87
C TYR A 199 -4.51 9.96 1.46
N PHE A 200 -4.74 8.75 1.95
CA PHE A 200 -5.96 8.00 1.68
C PHE A 200 -7.23 8.73 2.15
N SER A 201 -7.17 9.40 3.30
CA SER A 201 -8.30 10.21 3.78
C SER A 201 -8.53 11.43 2.89
N THR A 202 -7.47 12.07 2.39
CA THR A 202 -7.55 13.16 1.42
C THR A 202 -8.21 12.69 0.11
N LEU A 203 -7.80 11.53 -0.40
CA LEU A 203 -8.37 10.94 -1.61
C LEU A 203 -9.85 10.58 -1.43
N GLN A 204 -10.22 9.97 -0.32
CA GLN A 204 -11.60 9.56 -0.06
C GLN A 204 -12.55 10.75 0.11
N GLN A 205 -12.16 11.78 0.88
CA GLN A 205 -13.02 12.97 1.08
C GLN A 205 -13.08 13.86 -0.16
N ASN A 206 -11.95 14.10 -0.79
CA ASN A 206 -11.75 14.86 -2.02
C ASN A 206 -12.62 16.14 -2.14
N ASP A 207 -12.72 16.87 -1.04
CA ASP A 207 -13.52 18.11 -0.92
C ASP A 207 -12.67 19.40 -1.03
N GLY A 208 -11.36 19.22 -1.29
CA GLY A 208 -10.36 20.29 -1.34
C GLY A 208 -9.51 20.40 -0.08
N GLN A 209 -9.84 19.68 1.00
CA GLN A 209 -9.04 19.63 2.21
C GLN A 209 -7.93 18.58 2.09
N LEU A 210 -6.77 18.89 2.68
CA LEU A 210 -5.64 17.96 2.77
C LEU A 210 -5.54 17.45 4.20
N PHE A 211 -5.69 16.13 4.38
CA PHE A 211 -5.64 15.47 5.70
C PHE A 211 -4.22 15.06 6.12
N THR A 212 -3.23 15.37 5.29
CA THR A 212 -1.81 15.19 5.56
C THR A 212 -1.00 16.26 4.83
N PRO A 213 0.23 16.57 5.27
CA PRO A 213 1.11 17.46 4.53
C PRO A 213 1.57 16.85 3.19
N PHE A 214 1.59 17.68 2.15
CA PHE A 214 2.14 17.38 0.83
C PHE A 214 3.26 18.32 0.49
N SER A 215 4.26 17.84 -0.26
CA SER A 215 5.22 18.69 -0.93
C SER A 215 4.55 19.43 -2.09
N ASP A 216 4.96 20.66 -2.35
CA ASP A 216 4.38 21.46 -3.44
C ASP A 216 4.64 20.82 -4.82
N ASP A 217 5.75 20.09 -4.93
CA ASP A 217 6.16 19.34 -6.13
C ASP A 217 5.79 17.84 -6.05
N CYS A 218 4.80 17.50 -5.22
CA CYS A 218 4.29 16.12 -5.13
C CYS A 218 3.95 15.57 -6.51
N SER A 219 4.51 14.40 -6.85
CA SER A 219 4.28 13.73 -8.13
C SER A 219 3.86 12.28 -7.93
N ARG A 220 3.05 11.76 -8.88
CA ARG A 220 2.48 10.43 -8.81
C ARG A 220 2.69 9.68 -10.13
N LEU A 221 3.16 8.43 -10.00
CA LEU A 221 3.36 7.45 -11.06
C LEU A 221 2.39 6.28 -10.85
N GLU A 222 1.50 6.04 -11.79
CA GLU A 222 0.48 4.98 -11.72
C GLU A 222 0.59 4.09 -12.94
N ASN A 223 0.86 2.79 -12.74
CA ASN A 223 1.10 1.85 -13.85
C ASN A 223 2.02 2.47 -14.93
N GLY A 224 3.17 3.02 -14.50
CA GLY A 224 4.21 3.59 -15.36
C GLY A 224 3.89 4.94 -16.00
N ASN A 225 2.73 5.53 -15.74
CA ASN A 225 2.35 6.84 -16.28
C ASN A 225 2.34 7.90 -15.16
N ILE A 226 2.96 9.06 -15.43
CA ILE A 226 2.88 10.18 -14.50
C ILE A 226 1.49 10.80 -14.58
N THR A 227 0.75 10.73 -13.47
CA THR A 227 -0.63 11.20 -13.37
C THR A 227 -0.75 12.51 -12.56
N ALA A 228 0.34 12.95 -11.93
CA ALA A 228 0.47 14.25 -11.26
C ALA A 228 1.92 14.73 -11.27
N GLY A 229 2.14 16.04 -11.39
CA GLY A 229 3.45 16.68 -11.26
C GLY A 229 4.33 16.63 -12.51
N ASP A 230 3.75 16.50 -13.71
CA ASP A 230 4.44 16.62 -15.00
C ASP A 230 3.88 17.79 -15.82
N PRO A 231 4.47 18.99 -15.72
CA PRO A 231 4.02 20.16 -16.47
C PRO A 231 4.03 19.97 -18.00
N SER A 232 4.82 19.03 -18.51
CA SER A 232 4.96 18.74 -19.95
C SER A 232 3.95 17.70 -20.46
N SER A 233 3.19 17.08 -19.57
CA SER A 233 2.26 15.99 -19.92
C SER A 233 1.22 16.43 -20.97
N SER A 234 0.94 15.55 -21.93
CA SER A 234 -0.21 15.71 -22.83
C SER A 234 -1.54 15.51 -22.10
N TYR A 235 -1.54 14.74 -21.01
CA TYR A 235 -2.69 14.58 -20.12
C TYR A 235 -2.78 15.77 -19.16
N VAL A 236 -3.67 16.71 -19.45
CA VAL A 236 -3.76 18.00 -18.75
C VAL A 236 -3.85 17.87 -17.22
N PRO A 237 -4.65 16.94 -16.63
CA PRO A 237 -4.68 16.78 -15.18
C PRO A 237 -3.32 16.47 -14.55
N ALA A 238 -2.42 15.78 -15.26
CA ALA A 238 -1.10 15.44 -14.75
C ALA A 238 -0.14 16.64 -14.61
N ARG A 239 -0.47 17.80 -15.20
CA ARG A 239 0.42 18.98 -15.22
C ARG A 239 0.57 19.66 -13.87
N ILE A 240 -0.32 19.40 -12.93
CA ILE A 240 -0.29 19.96 -11.59
C ILE A 240 0.12 18.90 -10.56
N SER A 241 0.59 19.33 -9.40
CA SER A 241 1.02 18.42 -8.34
C SER A 241 -0.18 17.64 -7.77
N CYS A 242 0.09 16.49 -7.11
CA CYS A 242 -0.96 15.72 -6.46
C CYS A 242 -1.68 16.54 -5.37
N ALA A 243 -0.96 17.40 -4.64
CA ALA A 243 -1.57 18.32 -3.69
C ALA A 243 -2.60 19.25 -4.37
N GLU A 244 -2.26 19.80 -5.51
CA GLU A 244 -3.13 20.71 -6.23
C GLU A 244 -4.36 20.01 -6.84
N GLN A 245 -4.18 18.76 -7.31
CA GLN A 245 -5.32 17.94 -7.76
C GLN A 245 -6.33 17.72 -6.63
N PHE A 246 -5.86 17.40 -5.40
CA PHE A 246 -6.72 17.21 -4.24
C PHE A 246 -7.41 18.51 -3.80
N LYS A 247 -6.69 19.63 -3.75
CA LYS A 247 -7.28 20.95 -3.45
C LYS A 247 -8.40 21.33 -4.42
N ARG A 248 -8.30 20.88 -5.66
CA ARG A 248 -9.36 21.06 -6.66
C ARG A 248 -10.51 20.08 -6.54
N GLY A 249 -10.40 19.05 -5.70
CA GLY A 249 -11.41 18.00 -5.60
C GLY A 249 -11.55 17.20 -6.91
N ALA A 250 -10.42 16.88 -7.56
CA ALA A 250 -10.39 16.26 -8.88
C ALA A 250 -10.91 14.81 -8.87
N TYR A 251 -10.96 14.15 -7.70
CA TYR A 251 -11.32 12.75 -7.53
C TYR A 251 -12.63 12.53 -6.77
N ARG A 252 -13.57 13.47 -6.86
CA ARG A 252 -14.90 13.38 -6.19
C ARG A 252 -15.74 12.20 -6.61
N PHE A 253 -15.39 11.55 -7.71
CA PHE A 253 -16.04 10.34 -8.19
C PHE A 253 -15.58 9.07 -7.45
N ASP A 254 -14.53 9.15 -6.64
CA ASP A 254 -14.11 8.07 -5.74
C ASP A 254 -15.08 8.01 -4.57
N SER A 255 -15.77 6.88 -4.42
CA SER A 255 -16.84 6.77 -3.43
C SER A 255 -16.35 6.28 -2.07
N GLU A 256 -15.35 5.41 -2.04
CA GLU A 256 -14.78 4.85 -0.81
C GLU A 256 -13.36 4.35 -1.05
N LEU A 257 -12.49 4.46 -0.04
CA LEU A 257 -11.19 3.80 0.01
C LEU A 257 -11.16 2.88 1.23
N ARG A 258 -11.37 1.59 0.99
CA ARG A 258 -11.57 0.55 2.00
C ARG A 258 -10.42 -0.44 2.09
N ALA A 259 -10.45 -1.27 3.16
CA ALA A 259 -9.46 -2.33 3.43
C ALA A 259 -8.01 -1.80 3.38
N ARG A 260 -7.79 -0.60 3.93
CA ARG A 260 -6.48 0.04 3.98
C ARG A 260 -5.52 -0.80 4.81
N GLY A 261 -4.40 -1.19 4.24
CA GLY A 261 -3.30 -1.86 4.94
C GLY A 261 -2.00 -1.10 4.77
N PHE A 262 -1.18 -1.05 5.83
CA PHE A 262 0.13 -0.39 5.86
C PHE A 262 1.16 -1.45 6.21
N MET A 263 1.57 -2.25 5.22
CA MET A 263 2.23 -3.52 5.44
C MET A 263 3.73 -3.43 5.64
N LEU A 264 4.37 -2.43 5.01
CA LEU A 264 5.82 -2.30 5.03
C LEU A 264 6.21 -0.84 5.22
N VAL A 265 7.14 -0.57 6.14
CA VAL A 265 7.70 0.75 6.37
C VAL A 265 9.22 0.69 6.27
N ASP A 266 9.76 1.23 5.20
CA ASP A 266 11.21 1.40 5.02
C ASP A 266 11.65 2.72 5.68
N GLU A 267 12.03 2.65 6.96
CA GLU A 267 12.37 3.85 7.74
C GLU A 267 13.64 4.55 7.24
N GLU A 268 14.57 3.82 6.63
CA GLU A 268 15.78 4.43 6.08
C GLU A 268 15.49 5.28 4.85
N ARG A 269 14.63 4.76 3.97
CA ARG A 269 14.23 5.46 2.76
C ARG A 269 12.95 6.26 2.94
N GLN A 270 12.34 6.24 4.14
CA GLN A 270 11.08 6.91 4.46
C GLN A 270 9.97 6.53 3.46
N LEU A 271 9.81 5.20 3.23
CA LEU A 271 8.79 4.66 2.34
C LEU A 271 7.72 3.93 3.15
N VAL A 272 6.48 3.98 2.64
CA VAL A 272 5.36 3.18 3.17
C VAL A 272 4.68 2.47 2.02
N LEU A 273 4.68 1.12 2.03
CA LEU A 273 3.86 0.33 1.12
C LEU A 273 2.50 0.08 1.74
N THR A 274 1.48 0.37 0.97
CA THR A 274 0.10 0.21 1.35
C THR A 274 -0.66 -0.66 0.35
N ARG A 275 -1.81 -1.20 0.79
CA ARG A 275 -2.83 -1.79 -0.06
C ARG A 275 -4.18 -1.15 0.21
N GLY A 276 -5.08 -1.26 -0.73
CA GLY A 276 -6.45 -0.79 -0.58
C GLY A 276 -7.32 -1.09 -1.78
N PHE A 277 -8.59 -0.77 -1.62
CA PHE A 277 -9.55 -0.76 -2.71
C PHE A 277 -10.12 0.63 -2.83
N LEU A 278 -9.97 1.24 -4.00
CA LEU A 278 -10.60 2.50 -4.35
C LEU A 278 -11.87 2.20 -5.15
N ASP A 279 -13.01 2.46 -4.55
CA ASP A 279 -14.31 2.15 -5.13
C ASP A 279 -14.86 3.33 -5.92
N HIS A 280 -15.41 3.03 -7.09
CA HIS A 280 -16.12 3.96 -7.97
C HIS A 280 -17.54 3.44 -8.15
N ASN A 281 -18.53 4.10 -7.53
CA ASN A 281 -19.92 3.66 -7.63
C ASN A 281 -20.59 4.07 -8.98
N GLY A 282 -19.90 4.85 -9.81
CA GLY A 282 -20.39 5.30 -11.12
C GLY A 282 -21.53 6.32 -11.09
N VAL A 283 -21.91 6.82 -9.92
CA VAL A 283 -23.06 7.74 -9.76
C VAL A 283 -22.68 9.16 -10.15
N LEU A 284 -21.51 9.63 -9.76
CA LEU A 284 -21.05 10.99 -10.05
C LEU A 284 -20.32 11.01 -11.39
N THR A 285 -21.04 11.44 -12.45
CA THR A 285 -20.49 11.53 -13.82
C THR A 285 -20.03 12.94 -14.16
N ASP A 286 -20.83 13.94 -13.83
CA ASP A 286 -20.58 15.36 -14.08
C ASP A 286 -20.51 16.10 -12.74
N PHE A 287 -19.45 16.85 -12.51
CA PHE A 287 -19.25 17.57 -11.26
C PHE A 287 -18.51 18.90 -11.50
N LYS A 288 -18.31 19.65 -10.44
CA LYS A 288 -17.48 20.85 -10.48
C LYS A 288 -16.30 20.69 -9.53
N LEU A 289 -15.13 21.11 -9.96
CA LEU A 289 -13.99 21.30 -9.10
C LEU A 289 -14.28 22.37 -8.04
N THR A 290 -13.43 22.50 -7.05
CA THR A 290 -13.59 23.50 -5.96
C THR A 290 -13.59 24.95 -6.47
N ASP A 291 -12.93 25.23 -7.61
CA ASP A 291 -12.92 26.52 -8.30
C ASP A 291 -14.13 26.75 -9.23
N GLY A 292 -15.08 25.83 -9.26
CA GLY A 292 -16.28 25.88 -10.12
C GLY A 292 -16.08 25.34 -11.54
N THR A 293 -14.87 24.95 -11.93
CA THR A 293 -14.57 24.39 -13.25
C THR A 293 -15.34 23.10 -13.47
N PRO A 294 -16.08 22.92 -14.59
CA PRO A 294 -16.72 21.64 -14.91
C PRO A 294 -15.72 20.51 -15.09
N ALA A 295 -16.06 19.35 -14.57
CA ALA A 295 -15.26 18.12 -14.68
C ALA A 295 -16.18 16.92 -14.94
N VAL A 296 -15.63 15.88 -15.55
CA VAL A 296 -16.35 14.64 -15.90
C VAL A 296 -15.55 13.45 -15.37
N SER A 297 -16.25 12.52 -14.71
CA SER A 297 -15.68 11.26 -14.28
C SER A 297 -15.38 10.35 -15.47
N GLY A 298 -14.23 9.69 -15.44
CA GLY A 298 -13.92 8.57 -16.32
C GLY A 298 -14.63 7.26 -15.91
N PHE A 299 -15.12 7.18 -14.66
CA PHE A 299 -15.77 5.99 -14.10
C PHE A 299 -17.28 6.17 -14.11
N LYS A 300 -17.93 5.64 -15.14
CA LYS A 300 -19.38 5.77 -15.37
C LYS A 300 -20.18 4.52 -14.99
N THR A 301 -19.48 3.47 -14.60
CA THR A 301 -20.06 2.19 -14.14
C THR A 301 -19.37 1.75 -12.86
N PRO A 302 -20.08 1.05 -11.96
CA PRO A 302 -19.47 0.57 -10.72
C PRO A 302 -18.26 -0.33 -10.98
N SER A 303 -17.14 0.00 -10.34
CA SER A 303 -15.89 -0.76 -10.37
C SER A 303 -15.04 -0.44 -9.14
N SER A 304 -14.03 -1.23 -8.87
CA SER A 304 -13.02 -0.93 -7.84
C SER A 304 -11.63 -1.03 -8.43
N LEU A 305 -10.69 -0.25 -7.90
CA LEU A 305 -9.26 -0.48 -8.10
C LEU A 305 -8.71 -1.28 -6.92
N CYS A 306 -8.05 -2.39 -7.20
CA CYS A 306 -7.22 -3.09 -6.24
C CYS A 306 -5.77 -2.63 -6.44
N LEU A 307 -5.13 -2.13 -5.38
CA LEU A 307 -3.84 -1.43 -5.50
C LEU A 307 -2.82 -1.87 -4.45
N LEU A 308 -1.54 -1.80 -4.87
CA LEU A 308 -0.37 -1.62 -4.03
C LEU A 308 0.20 -0.24 -4.32
N GLU A 309 0.33 0.60 -3.29
CA GLU A 309 0.75 1.98 -3.43
C GLU A 309 1.91 2.30 -2.47
N LEU A 310 2.98 2.83 -3.03
CA LEU A 310 4.22 3.15 -2.32
C LEU A 310 4.37 4.66 -2.18
N PHE A 311 4.42 5.13 -0.96
CA PHE A 311 4.63 6.54 -0.63
C PHE A 311 6.08 6.80 -0.27
N LYS A 312 6.70 7.80 -0.89
CA LYS A 312 7.93 8.45 -0.42
C LYS A 312 7.55 9.68 0.39
N ILE A 313 8.01 9.71 1.63
CA ILE A 313 7.82 10.83 2.54
C ILE A 313 9.16 11.55 2.69
N ARG A 314 9.17 12.86 2.51
CA ARG A 314 10.33 13.73 2.70
C ARG A 314 9.91 14.92 3.56
N ASP A 315 10.70 15.25 4.58
CA ASP A 315 10.40 16.34 5.52
C ASP A 315 8.99 16.25 6.13
N GLY A 316 8.53 15.02 6.41
CA GLY A 316 7.20 14.75 6.94
C GLY A 316 6.04 15.06 5.98
N LYS A 317 6.29 15.10 4.67
CA LYS A 317 5.31 15.41 3.62
C LYS A 317 5.28 14.30 2.56
N ILE A 318 4.12 14.04 1.98
CA ILE A 318 4.00 13.20 0.78
C ILE A 318 4.78 13.87 -0.36
N TYR A 319 5.79 13.18 -0.86
CA TYR A 319 6.70 13.73 -1.87
C TYR A 319 6.55 13.03 -3.23
N ARG A 320 6.59 11.68 -3.25
CA ARG A 320 6.37 10.86 -4.46
C ARG A 320 5.44 9.72 -4.13
N VAL A 321 4.63 9.33 -5.09
CA VAL A 321 3.70 8.20 -4.98
C VAL A 321 3.89 7.31 -6.19
N GLU A 322 4.03 6.00 -5.99
CA GLU A 322 4.05 5.02 -7.07
C GLU A 322 3.02 3.92 -6.80
N THR A 323 2.24 3.59 -7.80
CA THR A 323 1.11 2.66 -7.65
C THR A 323 1.09 1.63 -8.77
N VAL A 324 0.89 0.37 -8.39
CA VAL A 324 0.46 -0.69 -9.30
C VAL A 324 -0.97 -1.07 -8.93
N TYR A 325 -1.90 -0.95 -9.86
CA TYR A 325 -3.30 -1.25 -9.62
C TYR A 325 -3.96 -1.93 -10.83
N ILE A 326 -5.07 -2.60 -10.56
CA ILE A 326 -5.96 -3.18 -11.56
C ILE A 326 -7.41 -2.84 -11.28
N ASN A 327 -8.24 -2.87 -12.33
CA ASN A 327 -9.69 -2.87 -12.18
C ASN A 327 -10.17 -4.25 -11.72
N VAL A 328 -11.07 -4.25 -10.73
CA VAL A 328 -11.73 -5.45 -10.20
C VAL A 328 -13.23 -5.20 -10.08
N PRO A 329 -14.06 -6.24 -9.90
CA PRO A 329 -15.47 -6.06 -9.63
C PRO A 329 -15.74 -5.13 -8.45
N TYR A 330 -16.78 -4.30 -8.57
CA TYR A 330 -17.18 -3.36 -7.53
C TYR A 330 -17.41 -4.07 -6.20
N HIS A 331 -16.83 -3.52 -5.12
CA HIS A 331 -16.87 -4.08 -3.78
C HIS A 331 -16.28 -5.51 -3.65
N MET A 332 -15.31 -5.88 -4.52
CA MET A 332 -14.59 -7.16 -4.35
C MET A 332 -14.11 -7.29 -2.89
N PRO A 333 -14.40 -8.42 -2.21
CA PRO A 333 -13.93 -8.64 -0.84
C PRO A 333 -12.40 -8.68 -0.76
N PRO A 334 -11.77 -8.11 0.28
CA PRO A 334 -10.32 -8.21 0.45
C PRO A 334 -9.91 -9.63 0.84
N ALA A 335 -8.87 -10.17 0.19
CA ALA A 335 -8.26 -11.46 0.54
C ALA A 335 -7.41 -11.37 1.83
N TRP A 336 -6.96 -10.16 2.17
CA TRP A 336 -6.17 -9.85 3.36
C TRP A 336 -7.04 -9.09 4.36
N LYS A 337 -7.05 -9.53 5.60
CA LYS A 337 -7.75 -8.82 6.69
C LYS A 337 -6.92 -7.63 7.15
N ASN A 338 -7.58 -6.64 7.76
CA ASN A 338 -6.87 -5.54 8.42
C ASN A 338 -6.05 -6.13 9.58
N GLY A 339 -4.74 -5.97 9.53
CA GLY A 339 -3.80 -6.52 10.51
C GLY A 339 -3.01 -7.75 10.04
N ASP A 340 -3.35 -8.30 8.85
CA ASP A 340 -2.52 -9.33 8.19
C ASP A 340 -1.37 -8.67 7.42
#